data_505efcc721f35ac498bfcfc29c6c08ae
#
_entry.id   505efcc721f35ac498bfcfc29c6c08ae
#
_cell.length_a   1.000
_cell.length_b   1.000
_cell.length_c   1.000
_cell.angle_alpha   90.00
_cell.angle_beta   90.00
_cell.angle_gamma   90.00
#
_symmetry.space_group_name_H-M   'P 1'
#
loop_
_entity.id
_entity.type
_entity.pdbx_description
1 polymer ?
#
loop_
_entity_poly.entity_id
_entity_poly.type
_entity_poly.pdbx_seq_one_letter_code
_entity_poly.pdbx_strand_id
1 'polypeptide(L)'
;KVEGWGSTPARRGVNDTKPLRIRVVDVSLPLPVAWFSSLKVVQIACAVVSARSRCRWLPPLAVLVLGLALSACRAPLAERDQQQDARPLVLTTFTVLADMAANVAGDRLQVKSITKQGAEIHGYEPTPSDLEQATSAQLILENGLGLELWARRYTAAAGDVPTVTLTEGMEPLLIEGDAYAGRPNPHAWMSPKRAQVYVDRIVEAFVALDPDGAPTYRRNAKAYKQQLQELDQELRDSLSAIPPQQRLLVSCEGAFTYLARDYGLQEAYLWPVNAESQVTPKRMARLIETVKQSGVPAVFCESTVSDKVQRQVATAAGARFGGTFYVDSLSERNGPAATLLELQRHNVRLIRQGLNPQGQQP
;
A
#
# COMPACT_ATOMS: atom_id res chain seq x y z
N LYS A 1 32.81 59.34 11.92
CA LYS A 1 33.05 60.07 10.67
C LYS A 1 32.42 59.21 9.59
N VAL A 2 31.17 59.33 9.23
CA VAL A 2 30.48 60.41 8.46
C VAL A 2 30.82 60.28 6.97
N GLU A 3 29.72 60.23 6.25
CA GLU A 3 29.48 60.55 4.82
C GLU A 3 29.59 59.35 3.87
N GLY A 4 28.62 59.01 3.02
CA GLY A 4 27.41 59.72 2.64
C GLY A 4 27.24 59.57 1.13
N TRP A 5 25.99 59.60 0.65
CA TRP A 5 25.55 59.76 -0.73
C TRP A 5 25.66 58.51 -1.63
N GLY A 6 24.61 57.96 -2.20
CA GLY A 6 23.38 58.52 -2.78
C GLY A 6 23.43 58.33 -4.28
N SER A 7 22.46 57.57 -4.80
CA SER A 7 21.73 57.91 -6.02
C SER A 7 21.01 56.73 -6.64
N THR A 8 19.71 56.82 -6.65
CA THR A 8 18.80 56.09 -7.55
C THR A 8 18.95 56.61 -8.99
N PRO A 9 18.70 55.81 -10.01
CA PRO A 9 17.90 56.33 -11.11
C PRO A 9 16.75 55.44 -11.53
N ALA A 10 15.59 56.04 -11.58
CA ALA A 10 14.69 56.17 -12.73
C ALA A 10 14.08 54.90 -13.36
N ARG A 11 12.77 54.85 -13.16
CA ARG A 11 11.77 54.12 -13.97
C ARG A 11 11.95 54.38 -15.47
N ARG A 12 11.87 53.28 -16.26
CA ARG A 12 11.26 53.35 -17.60
C ARG A 12 10.31 52.16 -17.75
N GLY A 13 9.04 52.49 -17.89
CA GLY A 13 8.00 51.59 -18.33
C GLY A 13 8.14 51.28 -19.82
N VAL A 14 7.85 50.08 -20.20
CA VAL A 14 7.37 49.71 -21.53
C VAL A 14 6.29 48.66 -21.36
N ASN A 15 5.07 49.07 -21.60
CA ASN A 15 3.93 48.24 -21.93
C ASN A 15 4.18 47.58 -23.29
N ASP A 16 4.16 46.29 -23.37
CA ASP A 16 3.85 45.58 -24.61
C ASP A 16 3.14 44.28 -24.30
N THR A 17 1.84 44.35 -24.25
CA THR A 17 0.94 43.19 -24.22
C THR A 17 0.69 42.75 -25.66
N LYS A 18 1.35 41.66 -26.09
CA LYS A 18 0.94 40.89 -27.28
C LYS A 18 0.15 39.66 -26.84
N PRO A 19 -1.04 39.44 -27.40
CA PRO A 19 -1.84 38.25 -27.07
C PRO A 19 -1.24 37.00 -27.66
N LEU A 20 -1.10 35.97 -26.82
CA LEU A 20 -0.68 34.61 -27.18
C LEU A 20 -1.76 33.98 -28.09
N ARG A 21 -1.47 33.78 -29.37
CA ARG A 21 -2.32 32.99 -30.26
C ARG A 21 -2.06 31.50 -29.99
N ILE A 22 -3.05 30.87 -29.39
CA ILE A 22 -3.09 29.40 -29.28
C ILE A 22 -3.45 28.86 -30.67
N ARG A 23 -2.52 28.14 -31.29
CA ARG A 23 -2.78 27.30 -32.47
C ARG A 23 -3.42 25.99 -31.95
N VAL A 24 -4.69 25.82 -32.26
CA VAL A 24 -5.36 24.52 -32.16
C VAL A 24 -4.82 23.67 -33.30
N VAL A 25 -4.09 22.63 -32.98
CA VAL A 25 -3.70 21.60 -33.96
C VAL A 25 -4.80 20.55 -33.94
N ASP A 26 -5.53 20.50 -35.04
CA ASP A 26 -6.55 19.50 -35.32
C ASP A 26 -5.83 18.16 -35.66
N VAL A 27 -5.82 17.23 -34.75
CA VAL A 27 -5.30 15.89 -34.97
C VAL A 27 -6.46 14.95 -35.17
N SER A 28 -6.88 14.82 -36.41
CA SER A 28 -7.80 13.78 -36.87
C SER A 28 -7.06 12.44 -36.89
N LEU A 29 -7.27 11.60 -35.88
CA LEU A 29 -6.85 10.19 -35.91
C LEU A 29 -8.04 9.31 -36.30
N PRO A 30 -7.89 8.39 -37.25
CA PRO A 30 -8.95 7.45 -37.62
C PRO A 30 -9.08 6.37 -36.55
N LEU A 31 -10.27 6.24 -35.97
CA LEU A 31 -10.65 5.13 -35.12
C LEU A 31 -10.89 3.87 -35.97
N PRO A 32 -10.38 2.69 -35.58
CA PRO A 32 -10.75 1.45 -36.24
C PRO A 32 -12.16 1.03 -35.85
N VAL A 33 -13.00 0.89 -36.87
CA VAL A 33 -14.35 0.33 -36.80
C VAL A 33 -14.23 -1.18 -36.54
N ALA A 34 -14.46 -1.60 -35.32
CA ALA A 34 -14.73 -3.00 -35.02
C ALA A 34 -15.49 -3.10 -33.70
N TRP A 35 -16.80 -2.90 -33.73
CA TRP A 35 -17.74 -3.39 -32.71
C TRP A 35 -19.17 -3.18 -33.21
N PHE A 36 -19.56 -3.97 -34.23
CA PHE A 36 -20.95 -4.15 -34.60
C PHE A 36 -21.19 -5.65 -34.85
N SER A 37 -21.50 -6.37 -33.77
CA SER A 37 -22.12 -7.69 -33.87
C SER A 37 -22.99 -8.00 -32.65
N SER A 38 -23.99 -7.18 -32.42
CA SER A 38 -25.10 -7.49 -31.50
C SER A 38 -26.45 -7.00 -32.05
N LEU A 39 -26.68 -7.25 -33.32
CA LEU A 39 -27.95 -6.92 -33.98
C LEU A 39 -28.64 -8.19 -34.57
N LYS A 40 -28.44 -9.37 -33.99
CA LYS A 40 -29.13 -10.61 -34.43
C LYS A 40 -30.24 -11.08 -33.52
N VAL A 41 -30.53 -10.39 -32.43
CA VAL A 41 -31.64 -10.81 -31.51
C VAL A 41 -32.96 -10.07 -31.79
N VAL A 42 -32.96 -8.96 -32.52
CA VAL A 42 -34.18 -8.19 -32.81
C VAL A 42 -34.88 -8.66 -34.10
N GLN A 43 -34.23 -9.43 -34.99
CA GLN A 43 -34.85 -9.90 -36.24
C GLN A 43 -35.70 -11.18 -36.10
N ILE A 44 -35.66 -11.88 -34.96
CA ILE A 44 -36.50 -13.08 -34.74
C ILE A 44 -37.89 -12.72 -34.22
N ALA A 45 -38.10 -11.54 -33.65
CA ALA A 45 -39.40 -11.11 -33.13
C ALA A 45 -40.36 -10.55 -34.20
N CYS A 46 -39.90 -10.17 -35.39
CA CYS A 46 -40.74 -9.64 -36.46
C CYS A 46 -41.23 -10.67 -37.50
N ALA A 47 -40.70 -11.90 -37.47
CA ALA A 47 -41.09 -12.92 -38.43
C ALA A 47 -42.35 -13.74 -38.03
N VAL A 48 -42.90 -13.54 -36.83
CA VAL A 48 -44.07 -14.31 -36.33
C VAL A 48 -45.41 -13.60 -36.54
N VAL A 49 -45.44 -12.35 -37.01
CA VAL A 49 -46.68 -11.56 -37.12
C VAL A 49 -47.27 -11.58 -38.54
N SER A 50 -46.68 -12.21 -39.56
CA SER A 50 -47.23 -12.19 -40.92
C SER A 50 -47.79 -13.53 -41.44
N ALA A 51 -48.10 -14.48 -40.57
CA ALA A 51 -48.86 -15.67 -40.96
C ALA A 51 -50.36 -15.54 -40.52
N ARG A 52 -51.08 -14.61 -41.12
CA ARG A 52 -52.51 -14.63 -41.13
C ARG A 52 -52.99 -15.70 -42.16
N SER A 53 -53.45 -16.84 -41.70
CA SER A 53 -54.59 -17.59 -42.13
C SER A 53 -54.43 -19.07 -41.80
N ARG A 54 -55.49 -19.57 -41.11
CA ARG A 54 -55.77 -20.95 -40.75
C ARG A 54 -55.23 -21.43 -39.37
N CYS A 55 -55.77 -20.86 -38.34
CA CYS A 55 -55.83 -21.56 -37.05
C CYS A 55 -57.30 -21.71 -36.66
N ARG A 56 -57.91 -22.85 -37.10
CA ARG A 56 -59.19 -23.30 -36.60
C ARG A 56 -58.97 -23.89 -35.21
N TRP A 57 -59.65 -23.28 -34.23
CA TRP A 57 -60.08 -23.87 -32.96
C TRP A 57 -59.03 -24.67 -32.18
N LEU A 58 -58.26 -23.99 -31.40
CA LEU A 58 -57.57 -24.57 -30.19
C LEU A 58 -58.61 -24.51 -29.06
N PRO A 59 -58.84 -25.61 -28.30
CA PRO A 59 -59.74 -25.58 -27.16
C PRO A 59 -59.17 -24.66 -26.05
N PRO A 60 -60.06 -23.97 -25.30
CA PRO A 60 -59.68 -23.00 -24.28
C PRO A 60 -58.80 -23.60 -23.19
N LEU A 61 -58.74 -24.93 -23.05
CA LEU A 61 -57.84 -25.62 -22.12
C LEU A 61 -56.36 -25.48 -22.49
N ALA A 62 -56.00 -25.39 -23.76
CA ALA A 62 -54.63 -25.30 -24.20
C ALA A 62 -53.98 -23.90 -23.88
N VAL A 63 -54.80 -22.85 -23.89
CA VAL A 63 -54.36 -21.50 -23.53
C VAL A 63 -54.16 -21.35 -22.01
N LEU A 64 -54.99 -22.07 -21.22
CA LEU A 64 -54.90 -22.07 -19.76
C LEU A 64 -53.62 -22.81 -19.27
N VAL A 65 -53.27 -23.92 -19.93
CA VAL A 65 -52.06 -24.69 -19.59
C VAL A 65 -50.79 -23.95 -19.98
N LEU A 66 -50.78 -23.22 -21.11
CA LEU A 66 -49.62 -22.40 -21.52
C LEU A 66 -49.44 -21.17 -20.63
N GLY A 67 -50.55 -20.60 -20.11
CA GLY A 67 -50.53 -19.51 -19.13
C GLY A 67 -49.95 -19.93 -17.76
N LEU A 68 -50.27 -21.13 -17.30
CA LEU A 68 -49.77 -21.71 -16.06
C LEU A 68 -48.29 -22.14 -16.17
N ALA A 69 -47.84 -22.60 -17.33
CA ALA A 69 -46.44 -22.96 -17.56
C ALA A 69 -45.51 -21.73 -17.60
N LEU A 70 -45.96 -20.57 -18.05
CA LEU A 70 -45.22 -19.32 -18.05
C LEU A 70 -45.13 -18.65 -16.65
N SER A 71 -46.05 -19.00 -15.75
CA SER A 71 -46.03 -18.51 -14.37
C SER A 71 -45.13 -19.34 -13.45
N ALA A 72 -44.80 -20.58 -13.83
CA ALA A 72 -43.93 -21.46 -13.04
C ALA A 72 -42.42 -21.20 -13.25
N CYS A 73 -42.03 -20.42 -14.27
CA CYS A 73 -40.61 -20.04 -14.51
C CYS A 73 -40.21 -18.69 -13.93
N ARG A 74 -40.99 -18.10 -13.02
CA ARG A 74 -40.45 -17.12 -12.07
C ARG A 74 -39.82 -17.90 -10.91
N ALA A 75 -38.67 -18.55 -11.18
CA ALA A 75 -37.71 -18.76 -10.12
C ALA A 75 -37.48 -17.36 -9.51
N PRO A 76 -37.63 -17.16 -8.20
CA PRO A 76 -37.10 -15.95 -7.59
C PRO A 76 -35.65 -15.89 -8.04
N LEU A 77 -35.26 -14.85 -8.79
CA LEU A 77 -33.91 -14.41 -8.82
C LEU A 77 -33.58 -14.32 -7.33
N ALA A 78 -32.79 -15.26 -6.83
CA ALA A 78 -32.22 -15.15 -5.54
C ALA A 78 -31.49 -13.78 -5.61
N GLU A 79 -32.12 -12.75 -5.08
CA GLU A 79 -31.42 -11.59 -4.59
C GLU A 79 -30.32 -12.25 -3.78
N ARG A 80 -29.11 -12.21 -4.32
CA ARG A 80 -27.95 -12.39 -3.47
C ARG A 80 -28.13 -11.30 -2.43
N ASP A 81 -28.75 -11.72 -1.35
CA ASP A 81 -28.77 -10.98 -0.12
C ASP A 81 -27.27 -10.67 0.14
N GLN A 82 -26.86 -9.49 -0.29
CA GLN A 82 -25.63 -8.90 0.19
C GLN A 82 -25.96 -8.59 1.64
N GLN A 83 -25.96 -9.65 2.44
CA GLN A 83 -26.06 -9.55 3.87
C GLN A 83 -24.91 -8.65 4.26
N GLN A 84 -25.24 -7.38 4.39
CA GLN A 84 -24.29 -6.33 4.72
C GLN A 84 -23.68 -6.78 6.04
N ASP A 85 -22.40 -7.06 6.03
CA ASP A 85 -21.68 -7.52 7.21
C ASP A 85 -21.98 -6.54 8.35
N ALA A 86 -22.74 -6.99 9.35
CA ALA A 86 -23.23 -6.12 10.44
C ALA A 86 -22.12 -5.72 11.43
N ARG A 87 -20.91 -6.27 11.25
CA ARG A 87 -19.78 -5.93 12.11
C ARG A 87 -19.27 -4.52 11.81
N PRO A 88 -18.87 -3.76 12.85
CA PRO A 88 -18.27 -2.45 12.64
C PRO A 88 -17.07 -2.53 11.69
N LEU A 89 -17.03 -1.62 10.70
CA LEU A 89 -15.95 -1.52 9.73
C LEU A 89 -14.83 -0.66 10.27
N VAL A 90 -13.63 -1.22 10.32
CA VAL A 90 -12.37 -0.54 10.61
C VAL A 90 -11.55 -0.46 9.32
N LEU A 91 -11.14 0.73 8.94
CA LEU A 91 -10.22 0.95 7.84
C LEU A 91 -8.81 1.19 8.38
N THR A 92 -7.84 0.69 7.65
CA THR A 92 -6.42 0.98 7.85
C THR A 92 -5.85 1.62 6.59
N THR A 93 -4.84 2.44 6.74
CA THR A 93 -4.23 3.14 5.60
C THR A 93 -3.54 2.20 4.63
N PHE A 94 -2.93 1.10 5.12
CA PHE A 94 -2.27 0.12 4.27
C PHE A 94 -2.34 -1.32 4.82
N THR A 95 -1.95 -2.26 3.99
CA THR A 95 -2.19 -3.70 4.18
C THR A 95 -1.50 -4.29 5.41
N VAL A 96 -0.34 -3.78 5.81
CA VAL A 96 0.39 -4.27 6.99
C VAL A 96 -0.37 -3.91 8.28
N LEU A 97 -0.93 -2.69 8.36
CA LEU A 97 -1.78 -2.32 9.50
C LEU A 97 -3.07 -3.14 9.51
N ALA A 98 -3.62 -3.48 8.33
CA ALA A 98 -4.81 -4.32 8.24
C ALA A 98 -4.55 -5.72 8.80
N ASP A 99 -3.39 -6.31 8.53
CA ASP A 99 -3.00 -7.60 9.09
C ASP A 99 -2.90 -7.54 10.62
N MET A 100 -2.18 -6.55 11.16
CA MET A 100 -2.09 -6.35 12.62
C MET A 100 -3.48 -6.17 13.27
N ALA A 101 -4.30 -5.32 12.68
CA ALA A 101 -5.65 -5.03 13.16
C ALA A 101 -6.55 -6.27 13.09
N ALA A 102 -6.50 -7.04 12.00
CA ALA A 102 -7.28 -8.27 11.84
C ALA A 102 -6.90 -9.34 12.87
N ASN A 103 -5.60 -9.48 13.18
CA ASN A 103 -5.12 -10.38 14.23
C ASN A 103 -5.68 -10.03 15.62
N VAL A 104 -5.89 -8.76 15.91
CA VAL A 104 -6.50 -8.30 17.18
C VAL A 104 -8.02 -8.41 17.13
N ALA A 105 -8.65 -8.00 16.02
CA ALA A 105 -10.11 -7.98 15.85
C ALA A 105 -10.75 -9.36 15.95
N GLY A 106 -10.11 -10.39 15.38
CA GLY A 106 -10.75 -11.69 15.16
C GLY A 106 -12.03 -11.52 14.35
N ASP A 107 -13.11 -12.17 14.78
CA ASP A 107 -14.40 -12.14 14.08
C ASP A 107 -15.33 -10.99 14.53
N ARG A 108 -14.89 -10.12 15.42
CA ARG A 108 -15.75 -9.07 15.98
C ARG A 108 -15.87 -7.84 15.10
N LEU A 109 -14.82 -7.49 14.37
CA LEU A 109 -14.77 -6.31 13.53
C LEU A 109 -14.44 -6.72 12.07
N GLN A 110 -14.93 -5.94 11.12
CA GLN A 110 -14.52 -6.04 9.73
C GLN A 110 -13.32 -5.11 9.51
N VAL A 111 -12.14 -5.66 9.21
CA VAL A 111 -10.94 -4.87 8.93
C VAL A 111 -10.65 -4.85 7.44
N LYS A 112 -10.44 -3.67 6.88
CA LYS A 112 -10.04 -3.49 5.47
C LYS A 112 -8.91 -2.48 5.35
N SER A 113 -8.07 -2.67 4.33
CA SER A 113 -7.05 -1.68 3.93
C SER A 113 -7.61 -0.74 2.87
N ILE A 114 -7.26 0.55 2.95
CA ILE A 114 -7.53 1.55 1.92
C ILE A 114 -6.66 1.25 0.70
N THR A 115 -5.34 1.14 0.90
CA THR A 115 -4.46 0.77 -0.20
C THR A 115 -4.55 -0.72 -0.51
N LYS A 116 -4.40 -1.05 -1.79
CA LYS A 116 -4.37 -2.44 -2.26
C LYS A 116 -2.98 -3.05 -2.09
N GLN A 117 -2.92 -4.38 -2.14
CA GLN A 117 -1.65 -5.10 -2.19
C GLN A 117 -0.81 -4.64 -3.38
N GLY A 118 0.49 -4.45 -3.14
CA GLY A 118 1.44 -3.96 -4.13
C GLY A 118 1.41 -2.44 -4.37
N ALA A 119 0.51 -1.70 -3.70
CA ALA A 119 0.48 -0.25 -3.83
C ALA A 119 1.63 0.42 -3.07
N GLU A 120 2.18 1.46 -3.66
CA GLU A 120 3.02 2.43 -2.98
C GLU A 120 2.13 3.27 -2.04
N ILE A 121 2.58 3.51 -0.80
CA ILE A 121 1.74 4.10 0.25
C ILE A 121 2.05 5.54 0.60
N HIS A 122 3.24 6.02 0.31
CA HIS A 122 3.63 7.38 0.68
C HIS A 122 2.96 8.44 -0.20
N GLY A 123 2.92 8.24 -1.50
CA GLY A 123 2.30 9.12 -2.48
C GLY A 123 0.93 8.65 -2.97
N TYR A 124 0.22 7.83 -2.21
CA TYR A 124 -1.07 7.29 -2.62
C TYR A 124 -2.09 8.40 -2.88
N GLU A 125 -2.84 8.26 -3.96
CA GLU A 125 -3.95 9.14 -4.32
C GLU A 125 -5.28 8.39 -4.13
N PRO A 126 -6.07 8.72 -3.08
CA PRO A 126 -7.34 8.06 -2.83
C PRO A 126 -8.32 8.21 -3.98
N THR A 127 -8.96 7.11 -4.34
CA THR A 127 -10.02 7.07 -5.35
C THR A 127 -11.38 7.47 -4.75
N PRO A 128 -12.40 7.83 -5.57
CA PRO A 128 -13.75 8.06 -5.07
C PRO A 128 -14.33 6.89 -4.27
N SER A 129 -14.02 5.64 -4.66
CA SER A 129 -14.47 4.46 -3.90
C SER A 129 -13.80 4.33 -2.54
N ASP A 130 -12.56 4.79 -2.40
CA ASP A 130 -11.88 4.81 -1.10
C ASP A 130 -12.57 5.83 -0.17
N LEU A 131 -12.97 6.99 -0.71
CA LEU A 131 -13.73 8.00 0.04
C LEU A 131 -15.10 7.49 0.50
N GLU A 132 -15.82 6.75 -0.36
CA GLU A 132 -17.09 6.10 0.01
C GLU A 132 -16.88 5.10 1.15
N GLN A 133 -15.82 4.30 1.10
CA GLN A 133 -15.49 3.38 2.20
C GLN A 133 -15.19 4.13 3.49
N ALA A 134 -14.48 5.26 3.41
CA ALA A 134 -14.18 6.07 4.59
C ALA A 134 -15.42 6.55 5.32
N THR A 135 -16.43 7.06 4.58
CA THR A 135 -17.69 7.53 5.18
C THR A 135 -18.51 6.41 5.83
N SER A 136 -18.26 5.16 5.45
CA SER A 136 -18.93 3.97 6.00
C SER A 136 -18.19 3.35 7.19
N ALA A 137 -16.98 3.78 7.46
CA ALA A 137 -16.16 3.25 8.54
C ALA A 137 -16.60 3.81 9.92
N GLN A 138 -16.38 3.03 10.94
CA GLN A 138 -16.55 3.46 12.34
C GLN A 138 -15.22 3.82 13.00
N LEU A 139 -14.10 3.46 12.38
CA LEU A 139 -12.75 3.77 12.85
C LEU A 139 -11.77 3.74 11.70
N ILE A 140 -10.81 4.66 11.70
CA ILE A 140 -9.65 4.65 10.80
C ILE A 140 -8.39 4.51 11.63
N LEU A 141 -7.49 3.60 11.22
CA LEU A 141 -6.17 3.43 11.81
C LEU A 141 -5.11 3.89 10.82
N GLU A 142 -4.24 4.79 11.24
CA GLU A 142 -3.12 5.29 10.45
C GLU A 142 -1.78 5.03 11.15
N ASN A 143 -0.69 4.98 10.39
CA ASN A 143 0.65 4.84 10.96
C ASN A 143 1.08 6.10 11.72
N GLY A 144 0.98 7.25 11.08
CA GLY A 144 1.55 8.49 11.57
C GLY A 144 3.02 8.67 11.17
N LEU A 145 3.79 9.46 11.96
CA LEU A 145 5.18 9.83 11.70
C LEU A 145 5.40 10.48 10.31
N GLY A 146 4.34 11.03 9.72
CA GLY A 146 4.37 11.69 8.43
C GLY A 146 4.32 10.75 7.22
N LEU A 147 3.96 9.47 7.41
CA LEU A 147 3.83 8.50 6.34
C LEU A 147 2.72 8.90 5.37
N GLU A 148 1.51 9.02 5.88
CA GLU A 148 0.30 9.20 5.06
C GLU A 148 -0.12 10.67 5.02
N LEU A 149 0.68 11.53 4.38
CA LEU A 149 0.30 12.95 4.22
C LEU A 149 -0.98 13.11 3.39
N TRP A 150 -1.28 12.19 2.52
CA TRP A 150 -2.52 12.10 1.74
C TRP A 150 -3.74 11.78 2.60
N ALA A 151 -3.57 11.03 3.69
CA ALA A 151 -4.66 10.59 4.55
C ALA A 151 -5.40 11.76 5.21
N ARG A 152 -4.75 12.89 5.45
CA ARG A 152 -5.41 14.09 6.00
C ARG A 152 -6.58 14.58 5.15
N ARG A 153 -6.44 14.54 3.82
CA ARG A 153 -7.55 14.90 2.90
C ARG A 153 -8.63 13.84 2.91
N TYR A 154 -8.23 12.59 3.04
CA TYR A 154 -9.11 11.44 3.09
C TYR A 154 -9.94 11.44 4.39
N THR A 155 -9.32 11.58 5.54
CA THR A 155 -10.01 11.63 6.83
C THR A 155 -10.91 12.85 6.94
N ALA A 156 -10.50 14.01 6.40
CA ALA A 156 -11.36 15.20 6.33
C ALA A 156 -12.62 14.95 5.47
N ALA A 157 -12.54 14.17 4.40
CA ALA A 157 -13.68 13.79 3.58
C ALA A 157 -14.57 12.72 4.23
N ALA A 158 -14.01 11.89 5.13
CA ALA A 158 -14.76 10.91 5.92
C ALA A 158 -15.64 11.55 7.02
N GLY A 159 -15.49 12.85 7.27
CA GLY A 159 -16.26 13.57 8.30
C GLY A 159 -15.79 13.25 9.70
N ASP A 160 -16.74 12.93 10.61
CA ASP A 160 -16.46 12.72 12.04
C ASP A 160 -15.97 11.29 12.38
N VAL A 161 -15.49 10.51 11.40
CA VAL A 161 -14.99 9.16 11.67
C VAL A 161 -13.71 9.25 12.52
N PRO A 162 -13.69 8.62 13.72
CA PRO A 162 -12.51 8.62 14.58
C PRO A 162 -11.28 8.07 13.86
N THR A 163 -10.15 8.76 13.97
CA THR A 163 -8.87 8.33 13.43
C THR A 163 -7.86 8.17 14.54
N VAL A 164 -7.18 7.03 14.59
CA VAL A 164 -6.17 6.71 15.60
C VAL A 164 -4.82 6.49 14.94
N THR A 165 -3.83 7.25 15.41
CA THR A 165 -2.42 7.12 15.00
C THR A 165 -1.75 6.02 15.83
N LEU A 166 -1.29 4.95 15.17
CA LEU A 166 -0.76 3.75 15.85
C LEU A 166 0.64 3.94 16.41
N THR A 167 1.40 4.93 15.94
CA THR A 167 2.74 5.27 16.47
C THR A 167 2.70 6.36 17.56
N GLU A 168 1.52 6.81 17.97
CA GLU A 168 1.41 7.81 19.02
C GLU A 168 2.06 7.33 20.32
N GLY A 169 2.89 8.19 20.93
CA GLY A 169 3.65 7.86 22.13
C GLY A 169 4.94 7.07 21.89
N MET A 170 5.25 6.68 20.62
CA MET A 170 6.51 6.06 20.27
C MET A 170 7.59 7.13 20.06
N GLU A 171 8.78 6.94 20.65
CA GLU A 171 9.95 7.75 20.33
C GLU A 171 10.45 7.39 18.91
N PRO A 172 10.37 8.32 17.94
CA PRO A 172 10.75 8.01 16.56
C PRO A 172 12.28 8.00 16.40
N LEU A 173 12.75 7.18 15.47
CA LEU A 173 14.09 7.33 14.91
C LEU A 173 14.03 8.38 13.80
N LEU A 174 15.06 9.24 13.79
CA LEU A 174 15.13 10.31 12.81
C LEU A 174 15.90 9.87 11.56
N ILE A 175 15.49 10.37 10.41
CA ILE A 175 16.20 10.20 9.16
C ILE A 175 17.49 10.99 9.23
N GLU A 176 18.62 10.34 8.90
CA GLU A 176 19.92 10.95 8.84
C GLU A 176 20.27 11.39 7.43
N GLY A 177 20.68 12.65 7.29
CA GLY A 177 21.14 13.22 6.03
C GLY A 177 20.04 13.63 5.04
N ASP A 178 20.47 14.29 3.97
CA ASP A 178 19.66 14.82 2.86
C ASP A 178 18.55 15.82 3.27
N ALA A 179 17.60 16.06 2.38
CA ALA A 179 16.49 17.00 2.59
C ALA A 179 15.47 16.55 3.67
N TYR A 180 15.55 15.31 4.12
CA TYR A 180 14.67 14.72 5.13
C TYR A 180 15.31 14.63 6.51
N ALA A 181 16.56 15.07 6.65
CA ALA A 181 17.29 15.03 7.92
C ALA A 181 16.49 15.66 9.07
N GLY A 182 16.42 14.94 10.19
CA GLY A 182 15.68 15.35 11.39
C GLY A 182 14.18 15.09 11.34
N ARG A 183 13.63 14.58 10.24
CA ARG A 183 12.25 14.10 10.19
C ARG A 183 12.15 12.69 10.76
N PRO A 184 11.02 12.32 11.40
CA PRO A 184 10.78 10.95 11.81
C PRO A 184 10.84 9.98 10.64
N ASN A 185 11.48 8.83 10.82
CA ASN A 185 11.35 7.70 9.90
C ASN A 185 10.03 6.98 10.23
N PRO A 186 9.13 6.75 9.27
CA PRO A 186 7.82 6.20 9.57
C PRO A 186 7.79 4.67 9.73
N HIS A 187 8.80 3.93 9.28
CA HIS A 187 8.79 2.47 9.09
C HIS A 187 8.99 1.66 10.38
N ALA A 188 8.35 2.08 11.48
CA ALA A 188 8.55 1.42 12.79
C ALA A 188 8.03 -0.03 12.82
N TRP A 189 7.03 -0.36 12.00
CA TRP A 189 6.50 -1.74 11.89
C TRP A 189 7.54 -2.75 11.36
N MET A 190 8.63 -2.26 10.75
CA MET A 190 9.71 -3.12 10.25
C MET A 190 10.54 -3.78 11.37
N SER A 191 10.34 -3.39 12.62
CA SER A 191 10.87 -4.11 13.79
C SER A 191 9.75 -4.79 14.56
N PRO A 192 9.80 -6.14 14.76
CA PRO A 192 8.81 -6.86 15.57
C PRO A 192 8.69 -6.31 17.00
N LYS A 193 9.79 -5.82 17.55
CA LYS A 193 9.81 -5.16 18.86
C LYS A 193 8.92 -3.91 18.87
N ARG A 194 8.98 -3.10 17.81
CA ARG A 194 8.18 -1.87 17.66
C ARG A 194 6.73 -2.19 17.28
N ALA A 195 6.50 -3.22 16.49
CA ALA A 195 5.16 -3.67 16.10
C ALA A 195 4.27 -3.99 17.31
N GLN A 196 4.82 -4.37 18.47
CA GLN A 196 4.05 -4.59 19.69
C GLN A 196 3.36 -3.31 20.20
N VAL A 197 3.95 -2.13 19.97
CA VAL A 197 3.32 -0.84 20.34
C VAL A 197 2.07 -0.61 19.49
N TYR A 198 2.13 -0.93 18.20
CA TYR A 198 0.96 -0.87 17.31
C TYR A 198 -0.17 -1.76 17.82
N VAL A 199 0.16 -2.97 18.24
CA VAL A 199 -0.84 -3.92 18.78
C VAL A 199 -1.51 -3.35 20.02
N ASP A 200 -0.77 -2.72 20.93
CA ASP A 200 -1.35 -2.10 22.13
C ASP A 200 -2.28 -0.94 21.77
N ARG A 201 -1.89 -0.08 20.82
CA ARG A 201 -2.75 1.01 20.34
C ARG A 201 -4.00 0.52 19.61
N ILE A 202 -3.90 -0.56 18.83
CA ILE A 202 -5.05 -1.20 18.19
C ILE A 202 -6.04 -1.71 19.24
N VAL A 203 -5.56 -2.36 20.32
CA VAL A 203 -6.42 -2.80 21.42
C VAL A 203 -7.17 -1.63 22.07
N GLU A 204 -6.47 -0.54 22.36
CA GLU A 204 -7.09 0.65 22.96
C GLU A 204 -8.20 1.21 22.05
N ALA A 205 -7.91 1.35 20.76
CA ALA A 205 -8.86 1.84 19.76
C ALA A 205 -10.09 0.92 19.63
N PHE A 206 -9.87 -0.41 19.61
CA PHE A 206 -10.96 -1.38 19.48
C PHE A 206 -11.82 -1.46 20.75
N VAL A 207 -11.23 -1.37 21.94
CA VAL A 207 -11.98 -1.31 23.20
C VAL A 207 -12.82 -0.03 23.30
N ALA A 208 -12.33 1.09 22.76
CA ALA A 208 -13.11 2.32 22.71
C ALA A 208 -14.29 2.20 21.71
N LEU A 209 -14.11 1.53 20.58
CA LEU A 209 -15.14 1.31 19.56
C LEU A 209 -16.20 0.28 19.99
N ASP A 210 -15.76 -0.83 20.57
CA ASP A 210 -16.59 -1.99 20.98
C ASP A 210 -16.14 -2.48 22.36
N PRO A 211 -16.64 -1.86 23.44
CA PRO A 211 -16.25 -2.23 24.82
C PRO A 211 -16.55 -3.68 25.19
N ASP A 212 -17.61 -4.26 24.65
CA ASP A 212 -18.02 -5.65 24.91
C ASP A 212 -17.02 -6.65 24.30
N GLY A 213 -16.28 -6.24 23.28
CA GLY A 213 -15.21 -7.01 22.64
C GLY A 213 -13.88 -7.03 23.40
N ALA A 214 -13.73 -6.20 24.44
CA ALA A 214 -12.46 -6.02 25.15
C ALA A 214 -11.77 -7.32 25.60
N PRO A 215 -12.46 -8.35 26.15
CA PRO A 215 -11.81 -9.62 26.51
C PRO A 215 -11.22 -10.34 25.28
N THR A 216 -11.90 -10.28 24.14
CA THR A 216 -11.44 -10.89 22.89
C THR A 216 -10.21 -10.18 22.35
N TYR A 217 -10.26 -8.85 22.26
CA TYR A 217 -9.12 -8.05 21.75
C TYR A 217 -7.86 -8.24 22.59
N ARG A 218 -7.99 -8.19 23.93
CA ARG A 218 -6.85 -8.41 24.84
C ARG A 218 -6.28 -9.82 24.73
N ARG A 219 -7.12 -10.84 24.61
CA ARG A 219 -6.67 -12.23 24.40
C ARG A 219 -5.93 -12.39 23.08
N ASN A 220 -6.51 -11.88 21.99
CA ASN A 220 -5.92 -11.98 20.65
C ASN A 220 -4.60 -11.20 20.57
N ALA A 221 -4.57 -9.98 21.11
CA ALA A 221 -3.36 -9.16 21.19
C ALA A 221 -2.24 -9.85 21.98
N LYS A 222 -2.58 -10.48 23.11
CA LYS A 222 -1.60 -11.25 23.90
C LYS A 222 -0.98 -12.38 23.05
N ALA A 223 -1.81 -13.14 22.34
CA ALA A 223 -1.35 -14.23 21.49
C ALA A 223 -0.48 -13.71 20.30
N TYR A 224 -0.90 -12.61 19.67
CA TYR A 224 -0.17 -12.01 18.55
C TYR A 224 1.16 -11.38 19.01
N LYS A 225 1.19 -10.70 20.16
CA LYS A 225 2.42 -10.16 20.76
C LYS A 225 3.39 -11.29 21.13
N GLN A 226 2.91 -12.46 21.57
CA GLN A 226 3.76 -13.61 21.78
C GLN A 226 4.44 -14.06 20.47
N GLN A 227 3.70 -14.13 19.36
CA GLN A 227 4.27 -14.45 18.04
C GLN A 227 5.30 -13.41 17.58
N LEU A 228 5.05 -12.11 17.85
CA LEU A 228 6.01 -11.05 17.58
C LEU A 228 7.28 -11.16 18.45
N GLN A 229 7.17 -11.60 19.69
CA GLN A 229 8.34 -11.86 20.57
C GLN A 229 9.14 -13.07 20.11
N GLU A 230 8.48 -14.15 19.71
CA GLU A 230 9.13 -15.31 19.10
C GLU A 230 9.88 -14.92 17.83
N LEU A 231 9.23 -14.10 16.98
CA LEU A 231 9.83 -13.55 15.78
C LEU A 231 11.01 -12.62 16.10
N ASP A 232 10.92 -11.75 17.12
CA ASP A 232 12.04 -10.90 17.56
C ASP A 232 13.28 -11.74 17.91
N GLN A 233 13.09 -12.85 18.62
CA GLN A 233 14.19 -13.75 18.96
C GLN A 233 14.73 -14.47 17.72
N GLU A 234 13.86 -14.98 16.85
CA GLU A 234 14.25 -15.62 15.58
C GLU A 234 15.11 -14.67 14.70
N LEU A 235 14.68 -13.41 14.59
CA LEU A 235 15.40 -12.38 13.83
C LEU A 235 16.75 -12.07 14.47
N ARG A 236 16.79 -11.93 15.79
CA ARG A 236 18.02 -11.67 16.54
C ARG A 236 19.05 -12.75 16.31
N ASP A 237 18.65 -14.02 16.43
CA ASP A 237 19.52 -15.15 16.22
C ASP A 237 20.02 -15.24 14.77
N SER A 238 19.10 -15.04 13.81
CA SER A 238 19.42 -15.07 12.38
C SER A 238 20.39 -13.97 11.96
N LEU A 239 20.20 -12.74 12.46
CA LEU A 239 21.00 -11.59 12.06
C LEU A 239 22.32 -11.51 12.83
N SER A 240 22.40 -12.05 14.05
CA SER A 240 23.65 -12.15 14.82
C SER A 240 24.68 -13.04 14.15
N ALA A 241 24.24 -13.99 13.33
CA ALA A 241 25.12 -14.85 12.54
C ALA A 241 25.85 -14.17 11.38
N ILE A 242 25.44 -12.92 11.02
CA ILE A 242 26.11 -12.14 9.97
C ILE A 242 27.43 -11.59 10.54
N PRO A 243 28.57 -11.79 9.84
CA PRO A 243 29.87 -11.24 10.29
C PRO A 243 29.79 -9.71 10.46
N PRO A 244 30.41 -9.14 11.50
CA PRO A 244 30.33 -7.70 11.76
C PRO A 244 30.72 -6.82 10.56
N GLN A 245 31.67 -7.26 9.75
CA GLN A 245 32.14 -6.55 8.55
C GLN A 245 31.11 -6.55 7.41
N GLN A 246 30.11 -7.42 7.46
CA GLN A 246 29.05 -7.55 6.45
C GLN A 246 27.68 -7.04 6.93
N ARG A 247 27.64 -6.37 8.10
CA ARG A 247 26.39 -5.87 8.70
C ARG A 247 25.92 -4.53 8.12
N LEU A 248 26.13 -4.29 6.82
CA LEU A 248 25.54 -3.17 6.11
C LEU A 248 24.40 -3.67 5.25
N LEU A 249 23.18 -3.28 5.59
CA LEU A 249 21.97 -3.52 4.79
C LEU A 249 21.81 -2.39 3.78
N VAL A 250 21.76 -2.74 2.49
CA VAL A 250 21.63 -1.77 1.39
C VAL A 250 20.31 -2.00 0.67
N SER A 251 19.40 -1.04 0.77
CA SER A 251 18.04 -1.07 0.20
C SER A 251 17.85 0.06 -0.83
N CYS A 252 16.70 0.09 -1.49
CA CYS A 252 16.32 1.24 -2.32
C CYS A 252 15.90 2.41 -1.43
N GLU A 253 15.00 2.15 -0.48
CA GLU A 253 14.49 3.12 0.47
C GLU A 253 15.07 2.93 1.87
N GLY A 254 15.16 4.01 2.66
CA GLY A 254 15.55 4.02 4.06
C GLY A 254 14.45 3.50 4.99
N ALA A 255 13.92 2.31 4.70
CA ALA A 255 12.79 1.72 5.40
C ALA A 255 13.19 0.77 6.55
N PHE A 256 14.48 0.50 6.72
CA PHE A 256 14.97 -0.51 7.66
C PHE A 256 15.64 0.08 8.91
N THR A 257 15.56 1.39 9.12
CA THR A 257 16.24 2.09 10.21
C THR A 257 15.94 1.48 11.59
N TYR A 258 14.66 1.16 11.87
CA TYR A 258 14.29 0.52 13.15
C TYR A 258 14.79 -0.92 13.25
N LEU A 259 14.68 -1.71 12.19
CA LEU A 259 15.21 -3.06 12.14
C LEU A 259 16.74 -3.03 12.29
N ALA A 260 17.43 -2.19 11.51
CA ALA A 260 18.87 -2.08 11.56
C ALA A 260 19.37 -1.74 12.98
N ARG A 261 18.74 -0.75 13.63
CA ARG A 261 19.06 -0.36 15.00
C ARG A 261 18.81 -1.47 16.02
N ASP A 262 17.65 -2.11 15.95
CA ASP A 262 17.22 -3.10 16.95
C ASP A 262 18.04 -4.41 16.85
N TYR A 263 18.65 -4.70 15.69
CA TYR A 263 19.42 -5.93 15.43
C TYR A 263 20.91 -5.69 15.09
N GLY A 264 21.42 -4.48 15.27
CA GLY A 264 22.85 -4.18 15.13
C GLY A 264 23.37 -4.24 13.70
N LEU A 265 22.55 -3.85 12.73
CA LEU A 265 22.95 -3.59 11.34
C LEU A 265 23.22 -2.10 11.14
N GLN A 266 24.00 -1.78 10.11
CA GLN A 266 24.07 -0.46 9.50
C GLN A 266 23.12 -0.43 8.30
N GLU A 267 22.67 0.76 7.88
CA GLU A 267 21.79 0.94 6.75
C GLU A 267 22.39 1.91 5.74
N ALA A 268 22.22 1.62 4.46
CA ALA A 268 22.45 2.55 3.35
C ALA A 268 21.36 2.37 2.28
N TYR A 269 20.98 3.46 1.60
CA TYR A 269 19.88 3.45 0.66
C TYR A 269 20.04 4.49 -0.46
N LEU A 270 19.27 4.32 -1.55
CA LEU A 270 19.23 5.27 -2.66
C LEU A 270 18.46 6.54 -2.31
N TRP A 271 17.36 6.42 -1.54
CA TRP A 271 16.55 7.55 -1.06
C TRP A 271 16.02 7.30 0.36
N PRO A 272 15.84 8.36 1.15
CA PRO A 272 15.53 8.20 2.58
C PRO A 272 14.11 7.73 2.86
N VAL A 273 13.12 8.31 2.21
CA VAL A 273 11.69 7.99 2.32
C VAL A 273 11.01 8.54 1.09
N ASN A 274 10.14 7.73 0.45
CA ASN A 274 9.19 8.18 -0.56
C ASN A 274 9.78 9.07 -1.67
N ALA A 275 10.92 8.74 -2.18
CA ALA A 275 11.64 9.64 -3.05
C ALA A 275 12.33 8.93 -4.22
N GLU A 276 11.69 7.90 -4.80
CA GLU A 276 12.21 7.27 -6.03
C GLU A 276 12.51 8.32 -7.11
N SER A 277 11.66 9.34 -7.22
CA SER A 277 11.88 10.50 -8.11
C SER A 277 13.09 11.35 -7.76
N GLN A 278 13.69 11.17 -6.56
CA GLN A 278 14.83 11.93 -6.07
C GLN A 278 16.16 11.22 -6.23
N VAL A 279 16.20 10.08 -6.94
CA VAL A 279 17.45 9.43 -7.29
C VAL A 279 18.26 10.34 -8.20
N THR A 280 19.40 10.82 -7.70
CA THR A 280 20.33 11.66 -8.47
C THR A 280 21.59 10.88 -8.78
N PRO A 281 22.31 11.23 -9.87
CA PRO A 281 23.63 10.63 -10.15
C PRO A 281 24.61 10.73 -8.97
N LYS A 282 24.54 11.80 -8.19
CA LYS A 282 25.37 12.00 -7.00
C LYS A 282 25.04 11.01 -5.88
N ARG A 283 23.76 10.75 -5.61
CA ARG A 283 23.32 9.76 -4.61
C ARG A 283 23.72 8.35 -5.04
N MET A 284 23.46 8.01 -6.30
CA MET A 284 23.84 6.73 -6.87
C MET A 284 25.36 6.50 -6.77
N ALA A 285 26.18 7.49 -7.16
CA ALA A 285 27.64 7.39 -7.06
C ALA A 285 28.12 7.21 -5.60
N ARG A 286 27.51 7.93 -4.66
CA ARG A 286 27.81 7.78 -3.22
C ARG A 286 27.48 6.37 -2.73
N LEU A 287 26.31 5.83 -3.09
CA LEU A 287 25.92 4.49 -2.67
C LEU A 287 26.84 3.43 -3.27
N ILE A 288 27.20 3.55 -4.56
CA ILE A 288 28.18 2.65 -5.21
C ILE A 288 29.49 2.65 -4.43
N GLU A 289 29.99 3.81 -4.04
CA GLU A 289 31.24 3.92 -3.27
C GLU A 289 31.10 3.30 -1.89
N THR A 290 29.99 3.54 -1.19
CA THR A 290 29.69 2.92 0.11
C THR A 290 29.67 1.40 0.02
N VAL A 291 29.01 0.84 -1.00
CA VAL A 291 28.94 -0.62 -1.20
C VAL A 291 30.33 -1.20 -1.51
N LYS A 292 31.13 -0.52 -2.34
CA LYS A 292 32.53 -0.93 -2.63
C LYS A 292 33.38 -0.95 -1.38
N GLN A 293 33.35 0.11 -0.59
CA GLN A 293 34.16 0.24 0.61
C GLN A 293 33.77 -0.76 1.71
N SER A 294 32.47 -1.02 1.85
CA SER A 294 31.99 -2.00 2.82
C SER A 294 32.23 -3.45 2.41
N GLY A 295 32.38 -3.71 1.11
CA GLY A 295 32.55 -5.05 0.58
C GLY A 295 31.35 -5.98 0.79
N VAL A 296 30.15 -5.43 1.05
CA VAL A 296 28.96 -6.26 1.24
C VAL A 296 28.60 -6.97 -0.06
N PRO A 297 28.26 -8.28 0.00
CA PRO A 297 28.10 -9.10 -1.19
C PRO A 297 26.77 -8.88 -1.92
N ALA A 298 25.78 -8.22 -1.28
CA ALA A 298 24.45 -8.04 -1.86
C ALA A 298 23.80 -6.71 -1.47
N VAL A 299 22.96 -6.23 -2.40
CA VAL A 299 22.04 -5.10 -2.22
C VAL A 299 20.62 -5.55 -2.57
N PHE A 300 19.60 -4.85 -2.06
CA PHE A 300 18.20 -5.24 -2.13
C PHE A 300 17.33 -4.08 -2.59
N CYS A 301 16.07 -4.34 -2.92
CA CYS A 301 15.08 -3.31 -3.23
C CYS A 301 13.68 -3.77 -2.80
N GLU A 302 12.77 -2.84 -2.58
CA GLU A 302 11.41 -3.10 -2.13
C GLU A 302 10.49 -3.46 -3.29
N SER A 303 9.39 -4.16 -3.00
CA SER A 303 8.45 -4.68 -4.02
C SER A 303 7.57 -3.60 -4.64
N THR A 304 7.41 -2.47 -3.98
CA THR A 304 6.54 -1.36 -4.41
C THR A 304 7.23 -0.35 -5.33
N VAL A 305 8.53 -0.49 -5.54
CA VAL A 305 9.36 0.42 -6.34
C VAL A 305 10.18 -0.32 -7.41
N SER A 306 10.76 0.44 -8.37
CA SER A 306 11.58 -0.14 -9.44
C SER A 306 12.99 -0.47 -8.96
N ASP A 307 13.43 -1.70 -9.16
CA ASP A 307 14.77 -2.18 -8.78
C ASP A 307 15.89 -1.85 -9.79
N LYS A 308 15.54 -1.20 -10.92
CA LYS A 308 16.47 -0.94 -12.02
C LYS A 308 17.75 -0.21 -11.59
N VAL A 309 17.59 0.87 -10.78
CA VAL A 309 18.73 1.67 -10.33
C VAL A 309 19.57 0.88 -9.34
N GLN A 310 18.94 0.11 -8.45
CA GLN A 310 19.66 -0.71 -7.47
C GLN A 310 20.47 -1.84 -8.14
N ARG A 311 19.95 -2.43 -9.21
CA ARG A 311 20.71 -3.39 -10.03
C ARG A 311 21.93 -2.74 -10.70
N GLN A 312 21.84 -1.48 -11.11
CA GLN A 312 23.00 -0.73 -11.63
C GLN A 312 24.03 -0.47 -10.53
N VAL A 313 23.58 -0.11 -9.31
CA VAL A 313 24.44 0.00 -8.15
C VAL A 313 25.16 -1.32 -7.87
N ALA A 314 24.42 -2.43 -7.83
CA ALA A 314 25.00 -3.76 -7.63
C ALA A 314 26.10 -4.05 -8.63
N THR A 315 25.82 -3.91 -9.93
CA THR A 315 26.78 -4.15 -11.02
C THR A 315 28.01 -3.25 -10.90
N ALA A 316 27.82 -1.94 -10.69
CA ALA A 316 28.91 -0.97 -10.60
C ALA A 316 29.77 -1.14 -9.36
N ALA A 317 29.20 -1.68 -8.25
CA ALA A 317 29.91 -1.92 -7.02
C ALA A 317 30.56 -3.32 -6.92
N GLY A 318 30.26 -4.24 -7.84
CA GLY A 318 30.73 -5.62 -7.78
C GLY A 318 29.93 -6.47 -6.77
N ALA A 319 28.74 -6.02 -6.35
CA ALA A 319 27.81 -6.76 -5.52
C ALA A 319 26.74 -7.45 -6.39
N ARG A 320 25.99 -8.39 -5.78
CA ARG A 320 24.83 -9.01 -6.44
C ARG A 320 23.52 -8.34 -6.00
N PHE A 321 22.48 -8.46 -6.80
CA PHE A 321 21.12 -8.19 -6.34
C PHE A 321 20.63 -9.36 -5.50
N GLY A 322 20.41 -9.11 -4.20
CA GLY A 322 20.10 -10.13 -3.20
C GLY A 322 18.63 -10.56 -3.16
N GLY A 323 17.75 -9.76 -3.74
CA GLY A 323 16.31 -10.05 -3.80
C GLY A 323 15.43 -8.86 -3.50
N THR A 324 14.13 -9.11 -3.52
CA THR A 324 13.08 -8.10 -3.32
C THR A 324 12.48 -8.23 -1.93
N PHE A 325 12.53 -7.15 -1.15
CA PHE A 325 11.90 -7.03 0.16
C PHE A 325 10.42 -6.65 0.04
N TYR A 326 9.66 -6.96 1.06
CA TYR A 326 8.35 -6.39 1.30
C TYR A 326 8.45 -5.41 2.47
N VAL A 327 7.84 -4.22 2.32
CA VAL A 327 7.86 -3.14 3.32
C VAL A 327 6.48 -2.53 3.46
N ASP A 328 6.05 -1.77 2.47
CA ASP A 328 4.85 -0.94 2.48
C ASP A 328 3.57 -1.72 2.17
N SER A 329 3.74 -2.88 1.59
CA SER A 329 2.63 -3.74 1.21
C SER A 329 2.93 -5.20 1.50
N LEU A 330 1.90 -5.92 1.93
CA LEU A 330 1.93 -7.38 1.95
C LEU A 330 1.86 -7.93 0.53
N SER A 331 2.35 -9.16 0.34
CA SER A 331 2.15 -9.89 -0.90
C SER A 331 0.71 -10.38 -1.04
N GLU A 332 0.35 -10.87 -2.22
CA GLU A 332 -0.85 -11.66 -2.40
C GLU A 332 -0.90 -12.85 -1.42
N ARG A 333 -2.11 -13.36 -1.15
CA ARG A 333 -2.35 -14.44 -0.16
C ARG A 333 -1.43 -15.66 -0.33
N ASN A 334 -1.10 -16.03 -1.57
CA ASN A 334 -0.22 -17.16 -1.88
C ASN A 334 1.24 -16.74 -2.07
N GLY A 335 1.58 -15.49 -1.80
CA GLY A 335 2.93 -14.96 -1.90
C GLY A 335 3.74 -15.16 -0.63
N PRO A 336 5.01 -14.75 -0.64
CA PRO A 336 5.96 -15.05 0.43
C PRO A 336 5.83 -14.15 1.68
N ALA A 337 4.97 -13.14 1.65
CA ALA A 337 4.83 -12.10 2.67
C ALA A 337 3.35 -11.68 2.84
N ALA A 338 2.45 -12.67 2.96
CA ALA A 338 1.00 -12.44 3.04
C ALA A 338 0.56 -11.90 4.41
N THR A 339 1.40 -11.97 5.44
CA THR A 339 1.21 -11.41 6.79
C THR A 339 2.45 -10.63 7.22
N LEU A 340 2.35 -9.78 8.24
CA LEU A 340 3.51 -9.09 8.80
C LEU A 340 4.59 -10.07 9.29
N LEU A 341 4.19 -11.16 9.93
CA LEU A 341 5.14 -12.17 10.41
C LEU A 341 5.91 -12.84 9.26
N GLU A 342 5.21 -13.17 8.18
CA GLU A 342 5.83 -13.75 6.98
C GLU A 342 6.70 -12.72 6.24
N LEU A 343 6.27 -11.47 6.15
CA LEU A 343 7.03 -10.36 5.60
C LEU A 343 8.39 -10.23 6.30
N GLN A 344 8.39 -10.19 7.61
CA GLN A 344 9.61 -10.08 8.40
C GLN A 344 10.54 -11.29 8.19
N ARG A 345 9.99 -12.51 8.23
CA ARG A 345 10.76 -13.75 7.98
C ARG A 345 11.34 -13.79 6.57
N HIS A 346 10.55 -13.37 5.57
CA HIS A 346 11.02 -13.29 4.18
C HIS A 346 12.21 -12.34 4.06
N ASN A 347 12.06 -11.14 4.58
CA ASN A 347 13.11 -10.12 4.50
C ASN A 347 14.39 -10.55 5.22
N VAL A 348 14.28 -11.07 6.44
CA VAL A 348 15.46 -11.52 7.21
C VAL A 348 16.15 -12.71 6.55
N ARG A 349 15.39 -13.65 5.98
CA ARG A 349 15.95 -14.74 5.18
C ARG A 349 16.78 -14.21 4.02
N LEU A 350 16.26 -13.22 3.25
CA LEU A 350 17.01 -12.58 2.16
C LEU A 350 18.25 -11.84 2.67
N ILE A 351 18.14 -11.09 3.77
CA ILE A 351 19.29 -10.40 4.38
C ILE A 351 20.38 -11.41 4.73
N ARG A 352 20.04 -12.48 5.45
CA ARG A 352 21.00 -13.53 5.83
C ARG A 352 21.63 -14.19 4.61
N GLN A 353 20.83 -14.60 3.62
CA GLN A 353 21.32 -15.21 2.39
C GLN A 353 22.17 -14.26 1.56
N GLY A 354 21.83 -12.98 1.58
CA GLY A 354 22.52 -11.94 0.86
C GLY A 354 23.86 -11.55 1.47
N LEU A 355 23.88 -11.36 2.78
CA LEU A 355 25.04 -10.84 3.50
C LEU A 355 25.96 -11.93 4.05
N ASN A 356 25.51 -13.17 4.21
CA ASN A 356 26.34 -14.29 4.65
C ASN A 356 26.22 -15.50 3.69
N PRO A 357 26.74 -15.41 2.47
CA PRO A 357 26.64 -16.49 1.50
C PRO A 357 27.39 -17.76 1.90
N GLN A 358 28.39 -17.67 2.78
CA GLN A 358 29.16 -18.82 3.25
C GLN A 358 28.46 -19.58 4.39
N GLY A 359 27.53 -18.95 5.10
CA GLY A 359 26.72 -19.60 6.15
C GLY A 359 25.61 -20.49 5.62
N GLN A 360 25.57 -20.79 4.32
CA GLN A 360 24.56 -21.63 3.66
C GLN A 360 25.04 -23.08 3.39
N GLN A 361 26.19 -23.48 3.92
CA GLN A 361 26.54 -24.91 3.87
C GLN A 361 25.63 -25.66 4.86
N PRO A 362 24.95 -26.74 4.39
CA PRO A 362 23.97 -27.49 5.15
C PRO A 362 24.56 -28.13 6.39
#